data_7f64b01dd301fa735bd893a3a19c2c79
#
_entry.id   7f64b01dd301fa735bd893a3a19c2c79
#
_cell.length_a   1.000
_cell.length_b   1.000
_cell.length_c   1.000
_cell.angle_alpha   90.00
_cell.angle_beta   90.00
_cell.angle_gamma   90.00
#
_symmetry.space_group_name_H-M   'P 1'
#
loop_
_entity.id
_entity.type
_entity.pdbx_description
1 polymer ?
#
loop_
_entity_poly.entity_id
_entity_poly.type
_entity_poly.pdbx_seq_one_letter_code
_entity_poly.pdbx_strand_id
1 'polypeptide(L)'
;MISQRSLDQLTKRSMLEFAEQENLHIPDNYRPLMRLFTNQNWAFPFKDNMVDVMTNGYDFVFALLREIGKARHHIHIDTYIIENDPVGNLIADALIDKARQGVEVRLIYDDVGCWKVNNQFFDRMRDAGIDVHAFMPVKFPAFTSKVNYRNHRKLYIFDGQVGFIGGMNIALRYVKGTKKGGWRDTQLRIEGGGVYALQRAFLVDWYFVDRSLVTGRNYYPPVNPAIKNNCLVQIVTSSPISPFPDIMQGYVRILLQARQYVYMETPYFIPNEPVLFAMRTAALGGVDVRLMLPMHTDSKLIEWASRSFVKETLEAGVKVYLYQDAFNHSKLLVSDDTISTCGSTNIDVRSFEHNFESNAFFYDKGMALKLKNVYLEDEAHSLILADAIDLEKRPFLYKLWESLVRLLSPLL
;
A
#
# COMPACT_ATOMS: atom_id res chain seq x y z
N MET A 1 -1.60 20.45 -11.67
CA MET A 1 -0.76 20.49 -10.46
C MET A 1 -1.56 21.15 -9.35
N ILE A 2 -1.48 20.63 -8.13
CA ILE A 2 -2.03 21.29 -6.95
C ILE A 2 -1.22 22.56 -6.71
N SER A 3 -1.88 23.71 -6.44
CA SER A 3 -1.13 24.91 -6.09
C SER A 3 -0.42 24.72 -4.74
N GLN A 4 0.76 25.31 -4.57
CA GLN A 4 1.49 25.26 -3.29
C GLN A 4 0.60 25.74 -2.13
N ARG A 5 -0.17 26.80 -2.35
CA ARG A 5 -1.12 27.34 -1.35
C ARG A 5 -2.19 26.32 -0.93
N SER A 6 -2.73 25.53 -1.88
CA SER A 6 -3.73 24.51 -1.57
C SER A 6 -3.10 23.34 -0.81
N LEU A 7 -1.89 22.94 -1.20
CA LEU A 7 -1.13 21.91 -0.50
C LEU A 7 -0.80 22.36 0.93
N ASP A 8 -0.37 23.61 1.11
CA ASP A 8 -0.07 24.16 2.44
C ASP A 8 -1.32 24.19 3.34
N GLN A 9 -2.50 24.50 2.79
CA GLN A 9 -3.75 24.47 3.55
C GLN A 9 -4.14 23.04 3.97
N LEU A 10 -4.02 22.05 3.07
CA LEU A 10 -4.28 20.64 3.37
C LEU A 10 -3.29 20.09 4.41
N THR A 11 -2.06 20.57 4.37
CA THR A 11 -0.97 20.10 5.26
C THR A 11 -1.02 20.80 6.62
N LYS A 12 -1.47 22.05 6.67
CA LYS A 12 -1.44 22.90 7.88
C LYS A 12 -2.07 22.20 9.10
N ARG A 13 -3.17 21.46 8.91
CA ARG A 13 -3.84 20.77 10.01
C ARG A 13 -2.97 19.63 10.58
N SER A 14 -2.39 18.80 9.70
CA SER A 14 -1.46 17.74 10.13
C SER A 14 -0.22 18.32 10.82
N MET A 15 0.26 19.50 10.39
CA MET A 15 1.36 20.20 11.04
C MET A 15 1.00 20.66 12.44
N LEU A 16 -0.20 21.21 12.65
CA LEU A 16 -0.66 21.66 13.96
C LEU A 16 -0.81 20.49 14.93
N GLU A 17 -1.44 19.40 14.49
CA GLU A 17 -1.59 18.18 15.31
C GLU A 17 -0.23 17.56 15.64
N PHE A 18 0.72 17.59 14.70
CA PHE A 18 2.10 17.14 14.98
C PHE A 18 2.81 18.06 15.99
N ALA A 19 2.66 19.38 15.88
CA ALA A 19 3.27 20.34 16.80
C ALA A 19 2.76 20.21 18.23
N GLU A 20 1.53 19.70 18.43
CA GLU A 20 0.96 19.42 19.74
C GLU A 20 1.51 18.13 20.37
N GLN A 21 2.27 17.30 19.62
CA GLN A 21 2.89 16.08 20.14
C GLN A 21 4.21 16.39 20.82
N GLU A 22 4.18 16.60 22.11
CA GLU A 22 5.39 16.74 22.92
C GLU A 22 6.11 15.39 23.11
N ASN A 23 7.45 15.41 23.05
CA ASN A 23 8.35 14.30 23.40
C ASN A 23 8.11 12.98 22.64
N LEU A 24 8.22 13.02 21.30
CA LEU A 24 8.32 11.80 20.52
C LEU A 24 9.63 11.05 20.87
N HIS A 25 9.51 9.87 21.47
CA HIS A 25 10.64 8.99 21.67
C HIS A 25 10.96 8.29 20.33
N ILE A 26 11.84 8.91 19.56
CA ILE A 26 12.26 8.42 18.25
C ILE A 26 13.56 7.62 18.43
N PRO A 27 13.64 6.35 18.02
CA PRO A 27 14.89 5.61 17.98
C PRO A 27 15.94 6.35 17.13
N ASP A 28 17.15 6.58 17.69
CA ASP A 28 18.16 7.44 17.05
C ASP A 28 18.57 6.99 15.66
N ASN A 29 18.64 5.68 15.44
CA ASN A 29 18.98 5.08 14.14
C ASN A 29 17.96 5.38 13.04
N TYR A 30 16.69 5.65 13.38
CA TYR A 30 15.64 5.96 12.39
C TYR A 30 15.29 7.44 12.26
N ARG A 31 15.86 8.32 13.11
CA ARG A 31 15.67 9.78 12.96
C ARG A 31 15.99 10.32 11.56
N PRO A 32 17.07 9.87 10.88
CA PRO A 32 17.33 10.32 9.51
C PRO A 32 16.24 9.90 8.51
N LEU A 33 15.67 8.68 8.64
CA LEU A 33 14.59 8.22 7.80
C LEU A 33 13.31 9.02 8.04
N MET A 34 12.94 9.25 9.30
CA MET A 34 11.78 10.05 9.67
C MET A 34 11.89 11.49 9.13
N ARG A 35 13.09 12.09 9.23
CA ARG A 35 13.37 13.43 8.67
C ARG A 35 13.27 13.44 7.15
N LEU A 36 13.75 12.40 6.48
CA LEU A 36 13.64 12.26 5.03
C LEU A 36 12.17 12.38 4.61
N PHE A 37 11.29 11.56 5.18
CA PHE A 37 9.87 11.56 4.86
C PHE A 37 9.16 12.86 5.27
N THR A 38 9.52 13.44 6.40
CA THR A 38 8.95 14.73 6.83
C THR A 38 9.33 15.85 5.86
N ASN A 39 10.59 15.92 5.44
CA ASN A 39 11.09 17.00 4.61
C ASN A 39 10.63 16.91 3.14
N GLN A 40 10.49 15.70 2.61
CA GLN A 40 10.13 15.49 1.20
C GLN A 40 8.62 15.34 1.00
N ASN A 41 7.94 14.67 1.93
CA ASN A 41 6.56 14.23 1.76
C ASN A 41 5.58 14.90 2.73
N TRP A 42 6.06 15.71 3.67
CA TRP A 42 5.25 16.22 4.79
C TRP A 42 4.59 15.08 5.58
N ALA A 43 5.24 13.91 5.60
CA ALA A 43 4.79 12.78 6.37
C ALA A 43 5.25 12.94 7.82
N PHE A 44 4.40 13.54 8.66
CA PHE A 44 4.69 13.67 10.08
C PHE A 44 4.48 12.35 10.80
N PRO A 45 5.36 12.00 11.78
CA PRO A 45 5.16 10.84 12.64
C PRO A 45 4.08 11.15 13.69
N PHE A 46 3.19 10.19 13.91
CA PHE A 46 2.15 10.26 14.94
C PHE A 46 2.29 9.07 15.90
N LYS A 47 2.28 9.33 17.21
CA LYS A 47 2.21 8.32 18.26
C LYS A 47 0.76 7.99 18.63
N ASP A 48 0.61 7.09 19.57
CA ASP A 48 -0.70 6.72 20.13
C ASP A 48 -1.64 6.17 19.06
N ASN A 49 -1.19 5.08 18.43
CA ASN A 49 -1.97 4.38 17.42
C ASN A 49 -2.31 2.95 17.86
N MET A 50 -3.54 2.54 17.65
CA MET A 50 -3.97 1.15 17.73
C MET A 50 -4.07 0.60 16.31
N VAL A 51 -3.39 -0.54 16.06
CA VAL A 51 -3.29 -1.11 14.73
C VAL A 51 -3.71 -2.58 14.75
N ASP A 52 -4.76 -2.89 13.97
CA ASP A 52 -5.17 -4.26 13.68
C ASP A 52 -4.62 -4.68 12.31
N VAL A 53 -4.13 -5.91 12.21
CA VAL A 53 -3.62 -6.50 10.97
C VAL A 53 -4.61 -7.56 10.49
N MET A 54 -5.07 -7.42 9.27
CA MET A 54 -5.94 -8.37 8.60
C MET A 54 -5.17 -9.00 7.44
N THR A 55 -5.21 -10.32 7.37
CA THR A 55 -4.43 -11.10 6.39
C THR A 55 -5.31 -11.80 5.34
N ASN A 56 -6.62 -11.64 5.45
CA ASN A 56 -7.60 -12.20 4.52
C ASN A 56 -8.71 -11.20 4.19
N GLY A 57 -9.31 -11.37 3.02
CA GLY A 57 -10.35 -10.44 2.54
C GLY A 57 -11.68 -10.52 3.29
N TYR A 58 -11.95 -11.66 3.96
CA TYR A 58 -13.18 -11.79 4.75
C TYR A 58 -13.16 -10.84 5.95
N ASP A 59 -12.08 -10.87 6.74
CA ASP A 59 -11.92 -9.99 7.90
C ASP A 59 -11.90 -8.52 7.48
N PHE A 60 -11.25 -8.23 6.34
CA PHE A 60 -11.22 -6.87 5.80
C PHE A 60 -12.63 -6.37 5.44
N VAL A 61 -13.40 -7.12 4.66
CA VAL A 61 -14.75 -6.73 4.23
C VAL A 61 -15.68 -6.58 5.44
N PHE A 62 -15.57 -7.51 6.41
CA PHE A 62 -16.35 -7.41 7.64
C PHE A 62 -16.01 -6.16 8.47
N ALA A 63 -14.71 -5.89 8.64
CA ALA A 63 -14.25 -4.68 9.33
C ALA A 63 -14.68 -3.40 8.60
N LEU A 64 -14.60 -3.39 7.27
CA LEU A 64 -15.01 -2.26 6.43
C LEU A 64 -16.51 -1.97 6.59
N LEU A 65 -17.36 -2.98 6.50
CA LEU A 65 -18.82 -2.85 6.71
C LEU A 65 -19.15 -2.36 8.11
N ARG A 66 -18.42 -2.85 9.12
CA ARG A 66 -18.60 -2.42 10.51
C ARG A 66 -18.31 -0.92 10.66
N GLU A 67 -17.23 -0.42 10.09
CA GLU A 67 -16.88 1.00 10.20
C GLU A 67 -17.79 1.88 9.31
N ILE A 68 -18.22 1.41 8.13
CA ILE A 68 -19.29 2.07 7.34
C ILE A 68 -20.55 2.21 8.23
N GLY A 69 -20.98 1.13 8.88
CA GLY A 69 -22.17 1.14 9.75
C GLY A 69 -22.10 2.14 10.89
N LYS A 70 -20.91 2.39 11.46
CA LYS A 70 -20.68 3.32 12.56
C LYS A 70 -20.54 4.78 12.13
N ALA A 71 -20.14 5.04 10.90
CA ALA A 71 -19.85 6.39 10.41
C ALA A 71 -21.05 7.33 10.57
N ARG A 72 -20.79 8.56 11.04
CA ARG A 72 -21.80 9.58 11.35
C ARG A 72 -21.58 10.91 10.63
N HIS A 73 -20.34 11.20 10.26
CA HIS A 73 -19.98 12.46 9.63
C HIS A 73 -19.56 12.28 8.18
N HIS A 74 -18.50 11.48 7.93
CA HIS A 74 -18.01 11.28 6.58
C HIS A 74 -17.37 9.91 6.37
N ILE A 75 -17.41 9.46 5.13
CA ILE A 75 -16.71 8.27 4.62
C ILE A 75 -15.90 8.68 3.40
N HIS A 76 -14.59 8.50 3.45
CA HIS A 76 -13.69 8.75 2.34
C HIS A 76 -13.03 7.46 1.89
N ILE A 77 -13.19 7.11 0.62
CA ILE A 77 -12.64 5.89 0.01
C ILE A 77 -11.81 6.29 -1.20
N ASP A 78 -10.57 5.84 -1.22
CA ASP A 78 -9.69 5.88 -2.38
C ASP A 78 -9.20 4.47 -2.66
N THR A 79 -9.60 3.88 -3.79
CA THR A 79 -9.30 2.49 -4.11
C THR A 79 -8.92 2.32 -5.59
N TYR A 80 -7.94 1.45 -5.85
CA TYR A 80 -7.56 1.12 -7.22
C TYR A 80 -8.68 0.35 -7.94
N ILE A 81 -9.31 -0.62 -7.24
CA ILE A 81 -10.36 -1.46 -7.81
C ILE A 81 -11.58 -1.48 -6.89
N ILE A 82 -12.74 -1.23 -7.47
CA ILE A 82 -14.04 -1.61 -6.96
C ILE A 82 -14.80 -2.31 -8.07
N GLU A 83 -15.21 -3.57 -7.86
CA GLU A 83 -15.89 -4.36 -8.89
C GLU A 83 -17.40 -4.39 -8.71
N ASN A 84 -18.14 -4.49 -9.82
CA ASN A 84 -19.58 -4.77 -9.81
C ASN A 84 -19.82 -6.27 -9.60
N ASP A 85 -19.48 -6.74 -8.41
CA ASP A 85 -19.61 -8.13 -7.94
C ASP A 85 -20.33 -8.17 -6.58
N PRO A 86 -20.60 -9.34 -5.99
CA PRO A 86 -21.31 -9.41 -4.71
C PRO A 86 -20.70 -8.58 -3.58
N VAL A 87 -19.35 -8.49 -3.50
CA VAL A 87 -18.67 -7.69 -2.46
C VAL A 87 -18.77 -6.21 -2.78
N GLY A 88 -18.49 -5.82 -4.03
CA GLY A 88 -18.59 -4.42 -4.44
C GLY A 88 -20.01 -3.88 -4.31
N ASN A 89 -21.02 -4.70 -4.65
CA ASN A 89 -22.43 -4.31 -4.46
C ASN A 89 -22.79 -4.18 -2.98
N LEU A 90 -22.36 -5.09 -2.13
CA LEU A 90 -22.60 -5.02 -0.68
C LEU A 90 -22.02 -3.74 -0.06
N ILE A 91 -20.79 -3.38 -0.44
CA ILE A 91 -20.16 -2.14 0.02
C ILE A 91 -20.88 -0.92 -0.55
N ALA A 92 -21.21 -0.92 -1.85
CA ALA A 92 -21.92 0.20 -2.49
C ALA A 92 -23.29 0.44 -1.85
N ASP A 93 -24.05 -0.62 -1.55
CA ASP A 93 -25.36 -0.51 -0.87
C ASP A 93 -25.21 0.07 0.53
N ALA A 94 -24.21 -0.37 1.29
CA ALA A 94 -23.94 0.18 2.62
C ALA A 94 -23.54 1.68 2.57
N LEU A 95 -22.76 2.10 1.55
CA LEU A 95 -22.42 3.51 1.35
C LEU A 95 -23.63 4.34 0.94
N ILE A 96 -24.50 3.82 0.07
CA ILE A 96 -25.75 4.46 -0.36
C ILE A 96 -26.67 4.68 0.85
N ASP A 97 -26.81 3.68 1.73
CA ASP A 97 -27.62 3.80 2.93
C ASP A 97 -27.08 4.88 3.87
N LYS A 98 -25.77 5.03 3.98
CA LYS A 98 -25.15 6.10 4.78
C LYS A 98 -25.33 7.48 4.14
N ALA A 99 -25.18 7.61 2.83
CA ALA A 99 -25.42 8.86 2.13
C ALA A 99 -26.90 9.33 2.33
N ARG A 100 -27.86 8.42 2.22
CA ARG A 100 -29.29 8.69 2.49
C ARG A 100 -29.56 9.11 3.95
N GLN A 101 -28.70 8.69 4.90
CA GLN A 101 -28.76 9.12 6.31
C GLN A 101 -28.08 10.48 6.55
N GLY A 102 -27.54 11.13 5.50
CA GLY A 102 -26.88 12.42 5.59
C GLY A 102 -25.37 12.35 5.90
N VAL A 103 -24.76 11.16 5.84
CA VAL A 103 -23.30 11.02 5.94
C VAL A 103 -22.67 11.46 4.62
N GLU A 104 -21.65 12.30 4.68
CA GLU A 104 -20.87 12.72 3.52
C GLU A 104 -20.03 11.55 2.99
N VAL A 105 -20.27 11.10 1.77
CA VAL A 105 -19.51 9.97 1.18
C VAL A 105 -18.77 10.44 -0.05
N ARG A 106 -17.44 10.24 -0.08
CA ARG A 106 -16.58 10.52 -1.24
C ARG A 106 -15.82 9.27 -1.65
N LEU A 107 -15.89 8.94 -2.93
CA LEU A 107 -15.25 7.77 -3.52
C LEU A 107 -14.36 8.19 -4.70
N ILE A 108 -13.08 7.86 -4.61
CA ILE A 108 -12.13 7.89 -5.72
C ILE A 108 -11.86 6.45 -6.15
N TYR A 109 -11.95 6.20 -7.45
CA TYR A 109 -11.55 4.92 -8.04
C TYR A 109 -10.62 5.14 -9.23
N ASP A 110 -9.71 4.20 -9.50
CA ASP A 110 -8.85 4.29 -10.69
C ASP A 110 -9.62 3.87 -11.95
N ASP A 111 -9.57 4.70 -13.00
CA ASP A 111 -10.32 4.49 -14.23
C ASP A 111 -9.92 3.19 -14.96
N VAL A 112 -8.61 2.88 -15.02
CA VAL A 112 -8.11 1.65 -15.64
C VAL A 112 -8.34 0.45 -14.73
N GLY A 113 -8.16 0.60 -13.42
CA GLY A 113 -8.45 -0.45 -12.44
C GLY A 113 -9.90 -0.92 -12.47
N CYS A 114 -10.82 -0.01 -12.82
CA CYS A 114 -12.25 -0.25 -12.89
C CYS A 114 -12.84 -0.28 -14.33
N TRP A 115 -12.01 -0.35 -15.37
CA TRP A 115 -12.46 -0.21 -16.77
C TRP A 115 -13.53 -1.23 -17.22
N LYS A 116 -13.62 -2.38 -16.53
CA LYS A 116 -14.64 -3.41 -16.79
C LYS A 116 -15.95 -3.18 -16.06
N VAL A 117 -15.98 -2.20 -15.16
CA VAL A 117 -17.16 -1.90 -14.36
C VAL A 117 -18.09 -1.01 -15.16
N ASN A 118 -19.36 -1.40 -15.24
CA ASN A 118 -20.37 -0.61 -15.95
C ASN A 118 -20.61 0.72 -15.21
N ASN A 119 -20.72 1.82 -15.93
CA ASN A 119 -21.01 3.15 -15.38
C ASN A 119 -22.27 3.17 -14.51
N GLN A 120 -23.28 2.37 -14.82
CA GLN A 120 -24.50 2.24 -13.99
C GLN A 120 -24.19 1.88 -12.53
N PHE A 121 -23.10 1.14 -12.27
CA PHE A 121 -22.66 0.83 -10.92
C PHE A 121 -22.27 2.10 -10.15
N PHE A 122 -21.59 3.03 -10.80
CA PHE A 122 -21.18 4.31 -10.19
C PHE A 122 -22.34 5.32 -10.19
N ASP A 123 -23.18 5.32 -11.21
CA ASP A 123 -24.31 6.25 -11.36
C ASP A 123 -25.32 6.05 -10.24
N ARG A 124 -25.65 4.81 -9.86
CA ARG A 124 -26.55 4.55 -8.71
C ARG A 124 -26.03 5.10 -7.37
N MET A 125 -24.71 5.19 -7.22
CA MET A 125 -24.10 5.82 -6.04
C MET A 125 -24.21 7.35 -6.12
N ARG A 126 -23.96 7.94 -7.31
CA ARG A 126 -24.14 9.37 -7.55
C ARG A 126 -25.58 9.81 -7.35
N ASP A 127 -26.54 9.03 -7.85
CA ASP A 127 -27.98 9.28 -7.68
C ASP A 127 -28.42 9.26 -6.21
N ALA A 128 -27.68 8.54 -5.35
CA ALA A 128 -27.89 8.50 -3.91
C ALA A 128 -27.18 9.64 -3.14
N GLY A 129 -26.45 10.54 -3.84
CA GLY A 129 -25.75 11.66 -3.25
C GLY A 129 -24.31 11.39 -2.84
N ILE A 130 -23.69 10.30 -3.34
CA ILE A 130 -22.27 10.03 -3.14
C ILE A 130 -21.46 10.79 -4.19
N ASP A 131 -20.42 11.50 -3.76
CA ASP A 131 -19.45 12.14 -4.65
C ASP A 131 -18.47 11.07 -5.19
N VAL A 132 -18.62 10.68 -6.45
CA VAL A 132 -17.86 9.59 -7.09
C VAL A 132 -17.02 10.10 -8.25
N HIS A 133 -15.69 9.98 -8.16
CA HIS A 133 -14.75 10.45 -9.17
C HIS A 133 -13.79 9.37 -9.65
N ALA A 134 -13.57 9.32 -10.97
CA ALA A 134 -12.52 8.52 -11.58
C ALA A 134 -11.17 9.23 -11.47
N PHE A 135 -10.14 8.53 -11.00
CA PHE A 135 -8.78 9.03 -11.00
C PHE A 135 -8.16 8.85 -12.39
N MET A 136 -7.64 9.93 -12.97
CA MET A 136 -7.01 9.97 -14.29
C MET A 136 -7.82 9.25 -15.39
N PRO A 137 -9.03 9.72 -15.70
CA PRO A 137 -9.89 9.10 -16.73
C PRO A 137 -9.19 9.07 -18.08
N VAL A 138 -9.19 7.90 -18.72
CA VAL A 138 -8.58 7.65 -20.03
C VAL A 138 -9.61 7.91 -21.12
N LYS A 139 -9.44 8.99 -21.89
CA LYS A 139 -10.26 9.30 -23.06
C LYS A 139 -9.59 8.75 -24.33
N PHE A 140 -10.35 8.10 -25.19
CA PHE A 140 -9.87 7.64 -26.49
C PHE A 140 -9.50 8.81 -27.44
N PRO A 141 -8.42 8.70 -28.24
CA PRO A 141 -7.50 7.57 -28.42
C PRO A 141 -6.47 7.45 -27.28
N ALA A 142 -6.29 6.22 -26.81
CA ALA A 142 -5.63 5.85 -25.55
C ALA A 142 -4.11 6.05 -25.48
N PHE A 143 -3.48 6.68 -26.46
CA PHE A 143 -2.02 6.84 -26.52
C PHE A 143 -1.57 8.15 -25.86
N THR A 144 -1.86 8.30 -24.59
CA THR A 144 -1.26 9.37 -23.77
C THR A 144 -0.40 8.73 -22.68
N SER A 145 0.73 9.35 -22.33
CA SER A 145 1.60 8.96 -21.20
C SER A 145 0.83 8.80 -19.88
N LYS A 146 -0.37 9.38 -19.78
CA LYS A 146 -1.27 9.28 -18.64
C LYS A 146 -1.83 7.88 -18.36
N VAL A 147 -1.81 6.97 -19.34
CA VAL A 147 -2.25 5.57 -19.15
C VAL A 147 -1.34 4.84 -18.16
N ASN A 148 -0.07 5.21 -18.08
CA ASN A 148 0.91 4.57 -17.22
C ASN A 148 0.81 5.01 -15.74
N TYR A 149 0.25 6.19 -15.47
CA TYR A 149 0.16 6.74 -14.12
C TYR A 149 -1.17 6.33 -13.48
N ARG A 150 -1.12 5.42 -12.51
CA ARG A 150 -2.31 4.88 -11.87
C ARG A 150 -2.36 5.20 -10.38
N ASN A 151 -3.56 5.40 -9.87
CA ASN A 151 -3.77 5.49 -8.43
C ASN A 151 -3.89 4.08 -7.84
N HIS A 152 -2.80 3.62 -7.24
CA HIS A 152 -2.75 2.28 -6.66
C HIS A 152 -2.95 2.29 -5.13
N ARG A 153 -3.31 3.42 -4.54
CA ARG A 153 -3.64 3.55 -3.11
C ARG A 153 -4.92 2.79 -2.76
N LYS A 154 -5.04 2.36 -1.51
CA LYS A 154 -6.23 1.78 -0.91
C LYS A 154 -6.37 2.39 0.49
N LEU A 155 -7.11 3.49 0.54
CA LEU A 155 -7.36 4.26 1.75
C LEU A 155 -8.86 4.30 2.03
N TYR A 156 -9.23 3.95 3.25
CA TYR A 156 -10.63 3.98 3.69
C TYR A 156 -10.67 4.71 5.02
N ILE A 157 -11.34 5.84 5.09
CA ILE A 157 -11.35 6.71 6.26
C ILE A 157 -12.79 6.96 6.71
N PHE A 158 -13.03 6.79 8.00
CA PHE A 158 -14.32 6.92 8.66
C PHE A 158 -14.26 7.96 9.75
N ASP A 159 -15.02 9.04 9.60
CA ASP A 159 -15.15 10.15 10.54
C ASP A 159 -13.80 10.78 10.97
N GLY A 160 -12.71 10.56 10.23
CA GLY A 160 -11.36 10.98 10.59
C GLY A 160 -10.79 10.30 11.85
N GLN A 161 -11.46 9.25 12.36
CA GLN A 161 -11.09 8.51 13.58
C GLN A 161 -10.53 7.12 13.31
N VAL A 162 -11.02 6.46 12.26
CA VAL A 162 -10.57 5.15 11.82
C VAL A 162 -10.12 5.24 10.38
N GLY A 163 -8.99 4.62 10.07
CA GLY A 163 -8.48 4.53 8.70
C GLY A 163 -7.93 3.16 8.37
N PHE A 164 -8.04 2.77 7.10
CA PHE A 164 -7.42 1.54 6.59
C PHE A 164 -6.39 1.89 5.52
N ILE A 165 -5.30 1.13 5.50
CA ILE A 165 -4.24 1.20 4.50
C ILE A 165 -3.67 -0.20 4.26
N GLY A 166 -3.36 -0.56 3.01
CA GLY A 166 -2.79 -1.87 2.68
C GLY A 166 -2.92 -2.25 1.23
N GLY A 167 -2.99 -3.55 0.94
CA GLY A 167 -3.04 -4.10 -0.41
C GLY A 167 -4.45 -4.41 -0.93
N MET A 168 -5.47 -4.50 -0.06
CA MET A 168 -6.78 -5.02 -0.41
C MET A 168 -7.68 -3.99 -1.09
N ASN A 169 -8.26 -4.37 -2.23
CA ASN A 169 -9.30 -3.64 -2.95
C ASN A 169 -10.70 -4.20 -2.62
N ILE A 170 -11.74 -3.57 -3.20
CA ILE A 170 -13.14 -3.99 -3.00
C ILE A 170 -13.55 -4.89 -4.16
N ALA A 171 -13.34 -6.21 -4.01
CA ALA A 171 -13.76 -7.21 -4.99
C ALA A 171 -13.88 -8.59 -4.36
N LEU A 172 -14.74 -9.44 -4.92
CA LEU A 172 -15.02 -10.80 -4.45
C LEU A 172 -13.77 -11.68 -4.42
N ARG A 173 -12.81 -11.46 -5.33
CA ARG A 173 -11.57 -12.24 -5.40
C ARG A 173 -10.71 -12.12 -4.14
N TYR A 174 -10.79 -11.01 -3.40
CA TYR A 174 -10.07 -10.85 -2.13
C TYR A 174 -10.64 -11.77 -1.02
N VAL A 175 -11.93 -12.11 -1.13
CA VAL A 175 -12.64 -12.97 -0.17
C VAL A 175 -12.59 -14.45 -0.57
N LYS A 176 -12.93 -14.76 -1.84
CA LYS A 176 -13.05 -16.14 -2.33
C LYS A 176 -11.85 -16.63 -3.14
N GLY A 177 -10.89 -15.76 -3.44
CA GLY A 177 -9.83 -16.06 -4.39
C GLY A 177 -10.31 -16.02 -5.86
N THR A 178 -9.52 -16.62 -6.72
CA THR A 178 -9.77 -16.75 -8.16
C THR A 178 -9.86 -18.22 -8.55
N LYS A 179 -10.12 -18.51 -9.83
CA LYS A 179 -10.04 -19.87 -10.37
C LYS A 179 -8.65 -20.51 -10.21
N LYS A 180 -7.62 -19.72 -9.94
CA LYS A 180 -6.22 -20.17 -9.75
C LYS A 180 -5.88 -20.47 -8.29
N GLY A 181 -6.74 -20.18 -7.34
CA GLY A 181 -6.54 -20.41 -5.90
C GLY A 181 -7.01 -19.26 -5.03
N GLY A 182 -6.73 -19.35 -3.73
CA GLY A 182 -7.04 -18.33 -2.75
C GLY A 182 -6.33 -17.00 -3.00
N TRP A 183 -6.68 -15.99 -2.22
CA TRP A 183 -6.05 -14.67 -2.24
C TRP A 183 -5.58 -14.31 -0.83
N ARG A 184 -4.29 -14.02 -0.69
CA ARG A 184 -3.65 -13.60 0.55
C ARG A 184 -3.14 -12.17 0.37
N ASP A 185 -3.55 -11.24 1.21
CA ASP A 185 -3.08 -9.85 1.19
C ASP A 185 -3.09 -9.28 2.61
N THR A 186 -2.40 -8.17 2.84
CA THR A 186 -2.35 -7.54 4.16
C THR A 186 -2.99 -6.16 4.13
N GLN A 187 -3.91 -5.95 5.08
CA GLN A 187 -4.58 -4.66 5.31
C GLN A 187 -4.44 -4.27 6.78
N LEU A 188 -4.16 -3.01 7.02
CA LEU A 188 -4.08 -2.44 8.35
C LEU A 188 -5.32 -1.59 8.63
N ARG A 189 -5.88 -1.72 9.83
CA ARG A 189 -6.87 -0.81 10.39
C ARG A 189 -6.20 -0.01 11.50
N ILE A 190 -6.24 1.30 11.41
CA ILE A 190 -5.55 2.23 12.31
C ILE A 190 -6.60 3.11 13.00
N GLU A 191 -6.49 3.23 14.32
CA GLU A 191 -7.11 4.29 15.12
C GLU A 191 -6.00 5.10 15.78
N GLY A 192 -6.16 6.42 15.86
CA GLY A 192 -5.16 7.30 16.47
C GLY A 192 -4.67 8.40 15.54
N GLY A 193 -3.55 9.02 15.90
CA GLY A 193 -2.99 10.17 15.17
C GLY A 193 -2.63 9.88 13.72
N GLY A 194 -2.26 8.64 13.39
CA GLY A 194 -1.95 8.22 12.02
C GLY A 194 -3.10 8.40 11.03
N VAL A 195 -4.35 8.42 11.51
CA VAL A 195 -5.54 8.65 10.68
C VAL A 195 -5.53 10.05 10.06
N TYR A 196 -4.96 11.05 10.73
CA TYR A 196 -4.83 12.40 10.16
C TYR A 196 -3.97 12.41 8.89
N ALA A 197 -2.92 11.61 8.87
CA ALA A 197 -2.09 11.49 7.69
C ALA A 197 -2.79 10.75 6.54
N LEU A 198 -3.60 9.71 6.84
CA LEU A 198 -4.46 9.05 5.86
C LEU A 198 -5.51 10.01 5.29
N GLN A 199 -6.16 10.77 6.17
CA GLN A 199 -7.15 11.80 5.78
C GLN A 199 -6.53 12.86 4.88
N ARG A 200 -5.33 13.33 5.22
CA ARG A 200 -4.58 14.28 4.38
C ARG A 200 -4.26 13.67 3.01
N ALA A 201 -3.79 12.43 2.95
CA ALA A 201 -3.47 11.74 1.69
C ALA A 201 -4.71 11.69 0.79
N PHE A 202 -5.86 11.25 1.33
CA PHE A 202 -7.12 11.25 0.61
C PHE A 202 -7.51 12.66 0.11
N LEU A 203 -7.44 13.69 0.95
CA LEU A 203 -7.87 15.04 0.57
C LEU A 203 -6.96 15.68 -0.49
N VAL A 204 -5.68 15.29 -0.55
CA VAL A 204 -4.78 15.69 -1.65
C VAL A 204 -5.24 15.04 -2.96
N ASP A 205 -5.57 13.76 -2.95
CA ASP A 205 -6.07 13.04 -4.14
C ASP A 205 -7.48 13.55 -4.53
N TRP A 206 -8.32 13.86 -3.55
CA TRP A 206 -9.63 14.48 -3.78
C TRP A 206 -9.49 15.82 -4.51
N TYR A 207 -8.62 16.69 -4.02
CA TYR A 207 -8.34 17.96 -4.70
C TYR A 207 -7.79 17.75 -6.12
N PHE A 208 -7.05 16.66 -6.34
CA PHE A 208 -6.54 16.34 -7.67
C PHE A 208 -7.68 16.00 -8.66
N VAL A 209 -8.70 15.27 -8.24
CA VAL A 209 -9.81 14.82 -9.11
C VAL A 209 -10.94 15.81 -9.20
N ASP A 210 -11.36 16.42 -8.10
CA ASP A 210 -12.56 17.28 -7.99
C ASP A 210 -12.25 18.78 -8.04
N ARG A 211 -11.05 19.19 -7.67
CA ARG A 211 -10.60 20.59 -7.54
C ARG A 211 -11.22 21.35 -6.38
N SER A 212 -12.07 20.76 -5.59
CA SER A 212 -12.58 21.37 -4.35
C SER A 212 -11.60 21.18 -3.20
N LEU A 213 -11.38 22.25 -2.41
CA LEU A 213 -10.50 22.24 -1.26
C LEU A 213 -11.30 21.94 0.00
N VAL A 214 -11.17 20.72 0.50
CA VAL A 214 -11.86 20.25 1.70
C VAL A 214 -10.91 20.36 2.91
N THR A 215 -11.16 21.29 3.84
CA THR A 215 -10.25 21.61 4.97
C THR A 215 -10.94 21.76 6.32
N GLY A 216 -12.18 21.34 6.44
CA GLY A 216 -12.96 21.50 7.67
C GLY A 216 -12.36 20.79 8.90
N ARG A 217 -12.51 21.38 10.08
CA ARG A 217 -12.12 20.75 11.36
C ARG A 217 -12.77 19.39 11.60
N ASN A 218 -13.96 19.20 11.08
CA ASN A 218 -14.74 17.98 11.23
C ASN A 218 -14.08 16.74 10.60
N TYR A 219 -13.14 16.95 9.65
CA TYR A 219 -12.36 15.86 9.06
C TYR A 219 -11.17 15.42 9.91
N TYR A 220 -10.85 16.17 10.97
CA TYR A 220 -9.75 15.96 11.90
C TYR A 220 -10.26 16.08 13.35
N PRO A 221 -11.17 15.19 13.80
CA PRO A 221 -11.66 15.21 15.16
C PRO A 221 -10.55 14.87 16.15
N PRO A 222 -10.66 15.23 17.42
CA PRO A 222 -9.69 14.83 18.43
C PRO A 222 -9.49 13.31 18.47
N VAL A 223 -8.23 12.88 18.63
CA VAL A 223 -7.87 11.46 18.80
C VAL A 223 -8.52 10.93 20.10
N ASN A 224 -8.91 9.66 20.07
CA ASN A 224 -9.44 8.99 21.25
C ASN A 224 -8.40 9.01 22.40
N PRO A 225 -8.66 9.69 23.53
CA PRO A 225 -7.70 9.84 24.62
C PRO A 225 -7.42 8.54 25.38
N ALA A 226 -8.19 7.48 25.13
CA ALA A 226 -7.94 6.16 25.70
C ALA A 226 -6.78 5.43 25.00
N ILE A 227 -6.43 5.85 23.78
CA ILE A 227 -5.27 5.29 23.05
C ILE A 227 -4.01 6.02 23.54
N LYS A 228 -3.26 5.35 24.42
CA LYS A 228 -2.00 5.84 24.98
C LYS A 228 -0.96 4.76 24.84
N ASN A 229 -0.17 4.83 23.77
CA ASN A 229 0.94 3.92 23.53
C ASN A 229 2.03 4.63 22.72
N ASN A 230 3.16 3.96 22.55
CA ASN A 230 4.28 4.49 21.77
C ASN A 230 4.29 3.98 20.32
N CYS A 231 3.20 3.43 19.82
CA CYS A 231 3.11 2.99 18.44
C CYS A 231 3.20 4.20 17.51
N LEU A 232 4.39 4.41 16.97
CA LEU A 232 4.75 5.55 16.14
C LEU A 232 4.64 5.18 14.67
N VAL A 233 3.83 5.92 13.91
CA VAL A 233 3.57 5.68 12.48
C VAL A 233 3.80 6.95 11.67
N GLN A 234 4.39 6.79 10.49
CA GLN A 234 4.38 7.77 9.39
C GLN A 234 3.63 7.19 8.20
N ILE A 235 2.66 7.91 7.67
CA ILE A 235 2.02 7.56 6.39
C ILE A 235 2.75 8.30 5.28
N VAL A 236 3.42 7.53 4.44
CA VAL A 236 4.24 8.04 3.34
C VAL A 236 3.51 7.77 2.03
N THR A 237 3.38 8.78 1.21
CA THR A 237 2.81 8.67 -0.13
C THR A 237 3.89 8.85 -1.18
N SER A 238 3.80 8.17 -2.31
CA SER A 238 4.59 8.45 -3.49
C SER A 238 3.70 8.73 -4.69
N SER A 239 4.25 9.40 -5.68
CA SER A 239 3.55 9.70 -6.93
C SER A 239 4.55 9.98 -8.05
N PRO A 240 4.16 9.77 -9.32
CA PRO A 240 5.04 10.06 -10.46
C PRO A 240 5.35 11.56 -10.66
N ILE A 241 4.63 12.43 -9.94
CA ILE A 241 4.86 13.89 -9.95
C ILE A 241 5.69 14.37 -8.75
N SER A 242 6.03 13.47 -7.81
CA SER A 242 6.94 13.78 -6.71
C SER A 242 8.37 13.92 -7.25
N PRO A 243 9.15 14.89 -6.75
CA PRO A 243 10.54 15.09 -7.20
C PRO A 243 11.46 13.92 -6.79
N PHE A 244 11.02 13.11 -5.82
CA PHE A 244 11.78 11.98 -5.27
C PHE A 244 10.87 10.77 -5.07
N PRO A 245 11.40 9.54 -5.25
CA PRO A 245 10.67 8.29 -5.01
C PRO A 245 10.69 7.95 -3.50
N ASP A 246 9.86 8.63 -2.72
CA ASP A 246 9.90 8.62 -1.26
C ASP A 246 9.86 7.22 -0.64
N ILE A 247 8.88 6.38 -1.04
CA ILE A 247 8.73 5.02 -0.48
C ILE A 247 9.93 4.15 -0.84
N MET A 248 10.44 4.24 -2.08
CA MET A 248 11.64 3.52 -2.51
C MET A 248 12.85 3.89 -1.65
N GLN A 249 13.07 5.18 -1.40
CA GLN A 249 14.16 5.64 -0.53
C GLN A 249 14.03 5.07 0.88
N GLY A 250 12.80 4.90 1.37
CA GLY A 250 12.51 4.23 2.64
C GLY A 250 12.98 2.77 2.64
N TYR A 251 12.64 2.02 1.59
CA TYR A 251 13.08 0.62 1.43
C TYR A 251 14.60 0.50 1.38
N VAL A 252 15.24 1.31 0.52
CA VAL A 252 16.72 1.36 0.42
C VAL A 252 17.36 1.68 1.78
N ARG A 253 16.81 2.64 2.51
CA ARG A 253 17.36 3.03 3.81
C ARG A 253 17.22 1.93 4.84
N ILE A 254 16.08 1.23 4.90
CA ILE A 254 15.89 0.12 5.84
C ILE A 254 16.86 -1.02 5.51
N LEU A 255 16.98 -1.40 4.24
CA LEU A 255 17.89 -2.46 3.79
C LEU A 255 19.34 -2.18 4.16
N LEU A 256 19.83 -0.95 3.92
CA LEU A 256 21.20 -0.56 4.21
C LEU A 256 21.49 -0.34 5.72
N GLN A 257 20.45 -0.15 6.54
CA GLN A 257 20.59 0.01 7.98
C GLN A 257 20.38 -1.27 8.78
N ALA A 258 19.82 -2.31 8.16
CA ALA A 258 19.56 -3.59 8.78
C ALA A 258 20.85 -4.22 9.33
N ARG A 259 20.75 -4.87 10.49
CA ARG A 259 21.88 -5.50 11.19
C ARG A 259 21.69 -7.00 11.38
N GLN A 260 20.46 -7.46 11.57
CA GLN A 260 20.14 -8.86 11.83
C GLN A 260 19.35 -9.48 10.69
N TYR A 261 18.22 -8.87 10.29
CA TYR A 261 17.37 -9.42 9.27
C TYR A 261 16.50 -8.35 8.58
N VAL A 262 16.09 -8.66 7.33
CA VAL A 262 15.00 -7.99 6.61
C VAL A 262 14.13 -9.05 5.94
N TYR A 263 12.85 -9.11 6.29
CA TYR A 263 11.88 -9.99 5.68
C TYR A 263 10.88 -9.18 4.86
N MET A 264 10.63 -9.61 3.63
CA MET A 264 9.82 -8.88 2.66
C MET A 264 8.83 -9.80 1.95
N GLU A 265 7.63 -9.29 1.73
CA GLU A 265 6.63 -9.90 0.85
C GLU A 265 6.25 -8.94 -0.26
N THR A 266 6.15 -9.45 -1.48
CA THR A 266 5.65 -8.69 -2.64
C THR A 266 5.07 -9.64 -3.68
N PRO A 267 3.94 -9.30 -4.34
CA PRO A 267 3.40 -10.14 -5.42
C PRO A 267 4.27 -10.10 -6.68
N TYR A 268 4.96 -9.00 -6.90
CA TYR A 268 5.78 -8.74 -8.07
C TYR A 268 7.15 -8.25 -7.63
N PHE A 269 8.20 -8.85 -8.19
CA PHE A 269 9.58 -8.53 -7.89
C PHE A 269 10.31 -8.13 -9.17
N ILE A 270 10.20 -6.86 -9.51
CA ILE A 270 10.86 -6.21 -10.65
C ILE A 270 11.57 -4.96 -10.12
N PRO A 271 12.55 -5.14 -9.21
CA PRO A 271 13.16 -4.03 -8.50
C PRO A 271 13.94 -3.13 -9.46
N ASN A 272 13.97 -1.83 -9.15
CA ASN A 272 14.95 -0.93 -9.74
C ASN A 272 16.33 -1.12 -9.08
N GLU A 273 17.37 -0.62 -9.74
CA GLU A 273 18.77 -0.83 -9.33
C GLU A 273 19.07 -0.42 -7.89
N PRO A 274 18.59 0.73 -7.34
CA PRO A 274 18.86 1.10 -5.96
C PRO A 274 18.36 0.08 -4.92
N VAL A 275 17.16 -0.48 -5.12
CA VAL A 275 16.58 -1.47 -4.20
C VAL A 275 17.32 -2.80 -4.32
N LEU A 276 17.59 -3.26 -5.54
CA LEU A 276 18.33 -4.49 -5.78
C LEU A 276 19.75 -4.41 -5.21
N PHE A 277 20.45 -3.30 -5.42
CA PHE A 277 21.76 -3.03 -4.84
C PHE A 277 21.73 -3.07 -3.31
N ALA A 278 20.76 -2.41 -2.69
CA ALA A 278 20.63 -2.39 -1.23
C ALA A 278 20.34 -3.79 -0.65
N MET A 279 19.47 -4.59 -1.30
CA MET A 279 19.19 -5.97 -0.89
C MET A 279 20.44 -6.85 -0.94
N ARG A 280 21.17 -6.79 -2.05
CA ARG A 280 22.42 -7.56 -2.25
C ARG A 280 23.49 -7.14 -1.25
N THR A 281 23.66 -5.83 -1.04
CA THR A 281 24.62 -5.28 -0.08
C THR A 281 24.31 -5.76 1.33
N ALA A 282 23.05 -5.75 1.76
CA ALA A 282 22.64 -6.24 3.07
C ALA A 282 22.94 -7.74 3.23
N ALA A 283 22.56 -8.57 2.26
CA ALA A 283 22.75 -10.02 2.29
C ALA A 283 24.26 -10.39 2.29
N LEU A 284 25.07 -9.80 1.40
CA LEU A 284 26.51 -9.98 1.36
C LEU A 284 27.19 -9.49 2.65
N GLY A 285 26.61 -8.51 3.33
CA GLY A 285 27.04 -8.01 4.64
C GLY A 285 26.65 -8.90 5.82
N GLY A 286 25.97 -10.05 5.57
CA GLY A 286 25.62 -11.04 6.60
C GLY A 286 24.24 -10.83 7.23
N VAL A 287 23.42 -9.92 6.70
CA VAL A 287 22.02 -9.74 7.14
C VAL A 287 21.17 -10.90 6.58
N ASP A 288 20.29 -11.49 7.40
CA ASP A 288 19.31 -12.50 6.92
C ASP A 288 18.20 -11.83 6.11
N VAL A 289 18.43 -11.70 4.79
CA VAL A 289 17.46 -11.09 3.87
C VAL A 289 16.58 -12.18 3.28
N ARG A 290 15.27 -12.07 3.52
CA ARG A 290 14.25 -13.00 3.00
C ARG A 290 13.26 -12.28 2.11
N LEU A 291 13.00 -12.84 0.95
CA LEU A 291 12.01 -12.36 -0.01
C LEU A 291 10.96 -13.45 -0.25
N MET A 292 9.71 -13.15 0.01
CA MET A 292 8.59 -14.02 -0.30
C MET A 292 7.84 -13.55 -1.53
N LEU A 293 7.65 -14.47 -2.47
CA LEU A 293 6.90 -14.28 -3.71
C LEU A 293 5.76 -15.31 -3.77
N PRO A 294 4.70 -15.06 -4.52
CA PRO A 294 3.71 -16.09 -4.80
C PRO A 294 4.29 -17.19 -5.68
N MET A 295 3.92 -18.44 -5.43
CA MET A 295 4.30 -19.57 -6.29
C MET A 295 3.77 -19.38 -7.72
N HIS A 296 2.56 -18.84 -7.85
CA HIS A 296 1.91 -18.53 -9.11
C HIS A 296 1.40 -17.10 -9.10
N THR A 297 1.72 -16.34 -10.14
CA THR A 297 1.21 -14.98 -10.29
C THR A 297 -0.05 -14.96 -11.16
N ASP A 298 -0.76 -13.84 -11.15
CA ASP A 298 -1.92 -13.58 -12.01
C ASP A 298 -1.51 -13.33 -13.48
N SER A 299 -0.26 -12.89 -13.73
CA SER A 299 0.32 -12.60 -15.05
C SER A 299 1.59 -13.39 -15.30
N LYS A 300 1.61 -14.21 -16.36
CA LYS A 300 2.80 -14.97 -16.78
C LYS A 300 3.97 -14.06 -17.18
N LEU A 301 3.69 -12.90 -17.78
CA LEU A 301 4.73 -11.97 -18.19
C LEU A 301 5.48 -11.40 -16.97
N ILE A 302 4.73 -11.02 -15.94
CA ILE A 302 5.29 -10.52 -14.66
C ILE A 302 6.04 -11.63 -13.92
N GLU A 303 5.55 -12.87 -13.99
CA GLU A 303 6.24 -14.03 -13.42
C GLU A 303 7.63 -14.21 -14.06
N TRP A 304 7.72 -14.16 -15.37
CA TRP A 304 9.02 -14.25 -16.07
C TRP A 304 9.95 -13.07 -15.77
N ALA A 305 9.39 -11.84 -15.73
CA ALA A 305 10.16 -10.67 -15.33
C ALA A 305 10.72 -10.82 -13.91
N SER A 306 9.89 -11.19 -12.95
CA SER A 306 10.33 -11.42 -11.56
C SER A 306 11.42 -12.48 -11.46
N ARG A 307 11.27 -13.60 -12.17
CA ARG A 307 12.27 -14.68 -12.18
C ARG A 307 13.63 -14.25 -12.73
N SER A 308 13.67 -13.28 -13.65
CA SER A 308 14.92 -12.77 -14.20
C SER A 308 15.81 -12.07 -13.18
N PHE A 309 15.22 -11.49 -12.12
CA PHE A 309 15.94 -10.84 -11.02
C PHE A 309 16.30 -11.79 -9.88
N VAL A 310 15.57 -12.91 -9.75
CA VAL A 310 15.74 -13.85 -8.64
C VAL A 310 17.15 -14.49 -8.62
N LYS A 311 17.72 -14.80 -9.78
CA LYS A 311 19.04 -15.45 -9.85
C LYS A 311 20.11 -14.62 -9.16
N GLU A 312 20.26 -13.36 -9.54
CA GLU A 312 21.27 -12.47 -8.95
C GLU A 312 21.00 -12.14 -7.48
N THR A 313 19.74 -12.24 -7.06
CA THR A 313 19.33 -12.06 -5.66
C THR A 313 19.78 -13.26 -4.82
N LEU A 314 19.60 -14.49 -5.32
CA LEU A 314 20.07 -15.72 -4.68
C LEU A 314 21.61 -15.79 -4.63
N GLU A 315 22.31 -15.39 -5.71
CA GLU A 315 23.78 -15.33 -5.75
C GLU A 315 24.38 -14.42 -4.68
N ALA A 316 23.63 -13.38 -4.25
CA ALA A 316 24.02 -12.51 -3.16
C ALA A 316 23.70 -13.08 -1.76
N GLY A 317 23.04 -14.23 -1.66
CA GLY A 317 22.69 -14.87 -0.40
C GLY A 317 21.30 -14.52 0.15
N VAL A 318 20.47 -13.82 -0.64
CA VAL A 318 19.06 -13.58 -0.28
C VAL A 318 18.28 -14.89 -0.35
N LYS A 319 17.50 -15.24 0.67
CA LYS A 319 16.65 -16.42 0.70
C LYS A 319 15.31 -16.07 0.04
N VAL A 320 14.94 -16.78 -1.01
CA VAL A 320 13.68 -16.56 -1.73
C VAL A 320 12.70 -17.68 -1.40
N TYR A 321 11.52 -17.30 -0.93
CA TYR A 321 10.42 -18.19 -0.56
C TYR A 321 9.27 -18.08 -1.56
N LEU A 322 8.63 -19.18 -1.88
CA LEU A 322 7.47 -19.25 -2.77
C LEU A 322 6.24 -19.69 -1.97
N TYR A 323 5.33 -18.75 -1.73
CA TYR A 323 4.07 -19.01 -1.02
C TYR A 323 3.13 -19.88 -1.85
N GLN A 324 2.59 -20.97 -1.26
CA GLN A 324 1.92 -22.03 -2.02
C GLN A 324 0.38 -21.97 -1.95
N ASP A 325 -0.19 -21.59 -0.81
CA ASP A 325 -1.62 -21.81 -0.52
C ASP A 325 -2.56 -20.88 -1.30
N ALA A 326 -2.04 -19.70 -1.70
CA ALA A 326 -2.81 -18.69 -2.39
C ALA A 326 -1.92 -17.80 -3.26
N PHE A 327 -2.53 -16.89 -4.02
CA PHE A 327 -1.79 -15.75 -4.58
C PHE A 327 -1.46 -14.76 -3.46
N ASN A 328 -0.21 -14.79 -2.97
CA ASN A 328 0.25 -13.81 -1.98
C ASN A 328 0.45 -12.46 -2.65
N HIS A 329 -0.45 -11.54 -2.34
CA HIS A 329 -0.45 -10.17 -2.86
C HIS A 329 -0.05 -9.14 -1.77
N SER A 330 0.50 -9.59 -0.65
CA SER A 330 0.95 -8.73 0.46
C SER A 330 2.14 -7.87 0.07
N LYS A 331 2.23 -6.67 0.64
CA LYS A 331 3.35 -5.75 0.51
C LYS A 331 3.80 -5.35 1.90
N LEU A 332 4.72 -6.13 2.42
CA LEU A 332 5.19 -6.05 3.79
C LEU A 332 6.71 -6.05 3.80
N LEU A 333 7.28 -5.25 4.69
CA LEU A 333 8.70 -5.30 5.05
C LEU A 333 8.84 -5.14 6.56
N VAL A 334 9.66 -5.97 7.18
CA VAL A 334 10.03 -5.85 8.60
C VAL A 334 11.53 -6.07 8.79
N SER A 335 12.15 -5.30 9.68
CA SER A 335 13.59 -5.37 9.98
C SER A 335 13.86 -5.22 11.47
N ASP A 336 14.76 -6.07 11.98
CA ASP A 336 15.43 -5.97 13.29
C ASP A 336 14.51 -5.78 14.50
N ASP A 337 13.26 -6.28 14.44
CA ASP A 337 12.22 -6.09 15.48
C ASP A 337 11.92 -4.62 15.84
N THR A 338 12.27 -3.67 14.97
CA THR A 338 12.21 -2.23 15.30
C THR A 338 11.47 -1.39 14.30
N ILE A 339 11.55 -1.75 13.02
CA ILE A 339 10.87 -1.03 11.93
C ILE A 339 10.10 -1.98 11.05
N SER A 340 8.94 -1.53 10.59
CA SER A 340 8.15 -2.27 9.63
C SER A 340 7.36 -1.33 8.73
N THR A 341 6.99 -1.81 7.55
CA THR A 341 6.09 -1.08 6.65
C THR A 341 5.12 -2.04 5.96
N CYS A 342 3.90 -1.57 5.79
CA CYS A 342 2.87 -2.24 5.00
C CYS A 342 2.05 -1.19 4.26
N GLY A 343 1.65 -1.51 3.02
CA GLY A 343 0.90 -0.56 2.20
C GLY A 343 0.53 -1.12 0.84
N SER A 344 0.47 -0.24 -0.15
CA SER A 344 0.07 -0.57 -1.51
C SER A 344 1.26 -0.86 -2.45
N THR A 345 2.49 -0.50 -2.05
CA THR A 345 3.68 -0.46 -2.91
C THR A 345 4.30 -1.82 -3.10
N ASN A 346 4.32 -2.34 -4.32
CA ASN A 346 5.10 -3.53 -4.70
C ASN A 346 6.60 -3.19 -4.79
N ILE A 347 7.45 -4.24 -4.79
CA ILE A 347 8.87 -4.09 -5.10
C ILE A 347 9.05 -4.17 -6.62
N ASP A 348 8.52 -3.18 -7.33
CA ASP A 348 8.65 -3.06 -8.77
C ASP A 348 8.85 -1.59 -9.21
N VAL A 349 9.41 -1.41 -10.42
CA VAL A 349 9.67 -0.09 -11.02
C VAL A 349 8.38 0.73 -11.09
N ARG A 350 7.28 0.10 -11.46
CA ARG A 350 6.00 0.76 -11.65
C ARG A 350 5.46 1.37 -10.35
N SER A 351 5.52 0.62 -9.26
CA SER A 351 5.09 1.11 -7.95
C SER A 351 5.99 2.23 -7.42
N PHE A 352 7.29 2.15 -7.66
CA PHE A 352 8.21 3.16 -7.17
C PHE A 352 8.22 4.46 -7.99
N GLU A 353 7.94 4.40 -9.29
CA GLU A 353 8.18 5.54 -10.21
C GLU A 353 6.92 6.03 -10.94
N HIS A 354 5.90 5.18 -11.13
CA HIS A 354 4.77 5.48 -12.01
C HIS A 354 3.40 5.51 -11.31
N ASN A 355 3.26 4.85 -10.18
CA ASN A 355 2.00 4.81 -9.46
C ASN A 355 1.93 5.87 -8.35
N PHE A 356 0.69 6.24 -8.00
CA PHE A 356 0.40 6.86 -6.72
C PHE A 356 0.25 5.74 -5.69
N GLU A 357 1.14 5.69 -4.72
CA GLU A 357 1.21 4.65 -3.69
C GLU A 357 1.12 5.25 -2.30
N SER A 358 0.87 4.39 -1.30
CA SER A 358 0.89 4.77 0.11
C SER A 358 1.32 3.61 0.99
N ASN A 359 2.22 3.90 1.94
CA ASN A 359 2.70 2.94 2.94
C ASN A 359 2.65 3.54 4.33
N ALA A 360 2.32 2.72 5.32
CA ALA A 360 2.50 3.03 6.72
C ALA A 360 3.87 2.49 7.18
N PHE A 361 4.72 3.37 7.70
CA PHE A 361 6.02 3.03 8.31
C PHE A 361 5.88 3.12 9.82
N PHE A 362 6.16 2.02 10.52
CA PHE A 362 6.07 1.91 11.97
C PHE A 362 7.47 1.85 12.58
N TYR A 363 7.72 2.68 13.59
CA TYR A 363 8.95 2.70 14.39
C TYR A 363 8.64 2.19 15.78
N ASP A 364 8.09 0.99 15.84
CA ASP A 364 7.55 0.37 17.04
C ASP A 364 7.86 -1.13 17.07
N LYS A 365 8.44 -1.59 18.18
CA LYS A 365 8.80 -3.00 18.35
C LYS A 365 7.58 -3.93 18.33
N GLY A 366 6.48 -3.51 18.96
CA GLY A 366 5.26 -4.33 19.04
C GLY A 366 4.68 -4.55 17.66
N MET A 367 4.64 -3.49 16.83
CA MET A 367 4.15 -3.59 15.46
C MET A 367 5.11 -4.36 14.56
N ALA A 368 6.43 -4.17 14.70
CA ALA A 368 7.42 -4.94 13.97
C ALA A 368 7.30 -6.44 14.26
N LEU A 369 7.17 -6.83 15.54
CA LEU A 369 6.95 -8.24 15.92
C LEU A 369 5.62 -8.79 15.38
N LYS A 370 4.55 -8.00 15.40
CA LYS A 370 3.25 -8.41 14.84
C LYS A 370 3.37 -8.74 13.34
N LEU A 371 4.00 -7.85 12.54
CA LEU A 371 4.20 -8.08 11.12
C LEU A 371 5.24 -9.17 10.82
N LYS A 372 6.25 -9.32 11.67
CA LYS A 372 7.19 -10.46 11.60
C LYS A 372 6.47 -11.80 11.77
N ASN A 373 5.57 -11.89 12.74
CA ASN A 373 4.80 -13.12 12.95
C ASN A 373 3.91 -13.43 11.74
N VAL A 374 3.28 -12.41 11.13
CA VAL A 374 2.54 -12.57 9.87
C VAL A 374 3.44 -13.16 8.77
N TYR A 375 4.66 -12.62 8.61
CA TYR A 375 5.61 -13.14 7.64
C TYR A 375 6.01 -14.60 7.94
N LEU A 376 6.28 -14.94 9.20
CA LEU A 376 6.70 -16.30 9.60
C LEU A 376 5.56 -17.33 9.47
N GLU A 377 4.31 -16.92 9.68
CA GLU A 377 3.14 -17.76 9.39
C GLU A 377 3.05 -18.05 7.89
N ASP A 378 3.24 -17.06 7.02
CA ASP A 378 3.25 -17.25 5.57
C ASP A 378 4.50 -18.04 5.11
N GLU A 379 5.64 -17.89 5.78
CA GLU A 379 6.85 -18.66 5.50
C GLU A 379 6.63 -20.18 5.76
N ALA A 380 5.88 -20.53 6.80
CA ALA A 380 5.54 -21.94 7.09
C ALA A 380 4.71 -22.60 5.98
N HIS A 381 4.05 -21.81 5.13
CA HIS A 381 3.29 -22.24 3.95
C HIS A 381 4.04 -22.02 2.62
N SER A 382 5.37 -21.85 2.69
CA SER A 382 6.21 -21.53 1.55
C SER A 382 7.28 -22.59 1.31
N LEU A 383 7.73 -22.70 0.06
CA LEU A 383 8.92 -23.48 -0.32
C LEU A 383 10.12 -22.53 -0.51
N ILE A 384 11.29 -22.99 -0.09
CA ILE A 384 12.54 -22.30 -0.43
C ILE A 384 12.84 -22.55 -1.92
N LEU A 385 12.99 -21.46 -2.68
CA LEU A 385 13.16 -21.55 -4.14
C LEU A 385 14.41 -22.34 -4.53
N ALA A 386 15.52 -22.18 -3.80
CA ALA A 386 16.76 -22.90 -4.06
C ALA A 386 16.60 -24.42 -4.01
N ASP A 387 15.67 -24.91 -3.16
CA ASP A 387 15.39 -26.33 -3.01
C ASP A 387 14.33 -26.83 -4.02
N ALA A 388 13.46 -25.92 -4.47
CA ALA A 388 12.33 -26.25 -5.33
C ALA A 388 12.65 -26.27 -6.82
N ILE A 389 13.56 -25.42 -7.28
CA ILE A 389 13.86 -25.21 -8.70
C ILE A 389 15.37 -25.06 -8.92
N ASP A 390 15.96 -26.00 -9.69
CA ASP A 390 17.33 -25.85 -10.18
C ASP A 390 17.35 -24.81 -11.32
N LEU A 391 17.72 -23.57 -10.99
CA LEU A 391 17.76 -22.45 -11.93
C LEU A 391 18.81 -22.65 -13.03
N GLU A 392 19.83 -23.50 -12.82
CA GLU A 392 20.90 -23.74 -13.80
C GLU A 392 20.45 -24.72 -14.88
N LYS A 393 19.64 -25.71 -14.55
CA LYS A 393 19.15 -26.74 -15.48
C LYS A 393 18.03 -26.29 -16.41
N ARG A 394 17.56 -25.04 -16.30
CA ARG A 394 16.50 -24.55 -17.18
C ARG A 394 16.94 -24.46 -18.63
N PRO A 395 16.04 -24.76 -19.61
CA PRO A 395 16.37 -24.69 -21.05
C PRO A 395 16.86 -23.30 -21.45
N PHE A 396 17.83 -23.25 -22.37
CA PHE A 396 18.42 -22.00 -22.89
C PHE A 396 17.35 -21.00 -23.39
N LEU A 397 16.32 -21.49 -24.08
CA LEU A 397 15.24 -20.66 -24.61
C LEU A 397 14.48 -19.94 -23.49
N TYR A 398 14.30 -20.55 -22.31
CA TYR A 398 13.68 -19.90 -21.16
C TYR A 398 14.57 -18.77 -20.61
N LYS A 399 15.86 -19.01 -20.49
CA LYS A 399 16.83 -17.99 -20.02
C LYS A 399 16.91 -16.81 -20.98
N LEU A 400 16.89 -17.07 -22.29
CA LEU A 400 16.85 -16.03 -23.32
C LEU A 400 15.56 -15.20 -23.23
N TRP A 401 14.40 -15.87 -23.05
CA TRP A 401 13.12 -15.19 -22.91
C TRP A 401 13.04 -14.34 -21.65
N GLU A 402 13.49 -14.85 -20.50
CA GLU A 402 13.59 -14.08 -19.25
C GLU A 402 14.47 -12.82 -19.44
N SER A 403 15.59 -12.94 -20.15
CA SER A 403 16.47 -11.81 -20.47
C SER A 403 15.80 -10.77 -21.38
N LEU A 404 15.03 -11.20 -22.37
CA LEU A 404 14.24 -10.30 -23.22
C LEU A 404 13.13 -9.59 -22.43
N VAL A 405 12.42 -10.33 -21.58
CA VAL A 405 11.36 -9.75 -20.73
C VAL A 405 11.96 -8.76 -19.73
N ARG A 406 13.18 -9.00 -19.24
CA ARG A 406 13.89 -8.05 -18.37
C ARG A 406 14.11 -6.69 -19.04
N LEU A 407 14.36 -6.64 -20.35
CA LEU A 407 14.46 -5.36 -21.08
C LEU A 407 13.15 -4.57 -21.10
N LEU A 408 12.01 -5.26 -20.92
CA LEU A 408 10.70 -4.64 -20.83
C LEU A 408 10.34 -4.21 -19.40
N SER A 409 11.16 -4.52 -18.41
CA SER A 409 10.89 -4.23 -16.97
C SER A 409 10.48 -2.78 -16.69
N PRO A 410 11.03 -1.74 -17.36
CA PRO A 410 10.59 -0.36 -17.12
C PRO A 410 9.17 -0.06 -17.61
N LEU A 411 8.57 -0.98 -18.41
CA LEU A 411 7.23 -0.83 -18.98
C LEU A 411 6.18 -1.69 -18.23
N LEU A 412 6.63 -2.66 -17.42
CA LEU A 412 5.83 -3.60 -16.65
C LEU A 412 5.60 -3.08 -15.24
#